data_1ef68e7113a4d72623147d3bb662f227
#
_entry.id   1ef68e7113a4d72623147d3bb662f227
#
_cell.length_a   1.000
_cell.length_b   1.000
_cell.length_c   1.000
_cell.angle_alpha   90.00
_cell.angle_beta   90.00
_cell.angle_gamma   90.00
#
_symmetry.space_group_name_H-M   'P 1'
#
loop_
_entity.id
_entity.type
_entity.pdbx_description
1 polymer ?
#
loop_
_entity_poly.entity_id
_entity_poly.type
_entity_poly.pdbx_seq_one_letter_code
_entity_poly.pdbx_strand_id
1 'polypeptide(L)'
;LPCRTRLFRLFNSHRHYIKRFLADPSIIGVIDTYGIELIHPVREGRSDKQIGKKGKSNKRWIVGGKLCFLLNHLGLIVSWDCDTANVYDGSAFQHVVDNVKDQMIVFSDTGFEKKDWHPTNLRICKRGEWNVRMLIETVLSMLTNVCHFKHSNHKVWEYFETKLGFTM
;
A
#
# COMPACT_ATOMS: atom_id res chain seq x y z
N LEU A 1 32.36 1.91 -6.00
CA LEU A 1 30.92 1.85 -5.70
C LEU A 1 30.15 1.51 -6.98
N PRO A 2 29.11 0.67 -6.93
CA PRO A 2 28.31 0.36 -8.09
C PRO A 2 27.55 1.62 -8.56
N CYS A 3 27.38 1.78 -9.87
CA CYS A 3 26.62 2.90 -10.41
C CYS A 3 25.11 2.74 -10.04
N ARG A 4 24.37 3.84 -10.07
CA ARG A 4 22.94 3.89 -9.70
C ARG A 4 22.10 2.80 -10.41
N THR A 5 22.32 2.60 -11.72
CA THR A 5 21.59 1.61 -12.51
C THR A 5 21.87 0.18 -12.03
N ARG A 6 23.13 -0.12 -11.69
CA ARG A 6 23.50 -1.45 -11.15
C ARG A 6 22.88 -1.69 -9.78
N LEU A 7 22.83 -0.67 -8.92
CA LEU A 7 22.14 -0.76 -7.61
C LEU A 7 20.65 -1.07 -7.78
N PHE A 8 19.96 -0.35 -8.67
CA PHE A 8 18.53 -0.62 -8.92
C PHE A 8 18.28 -2.04 -9.47
N ARG A 9 19.13 -2.53 -10.38
CA ARG A 9 19.03 -3.91 -10.88
C ARG A 9 19.25 -4.93 -9.76
N LEU A 10 20.22 -4.68 -8.90
CA LEU A 10 20.50 -5.53 -7.75
C LEU A 10 19.31 -5.56 -6.78
N PHE A 11 18.75 -4.41 -6.42
CA PHE A 11 17.56 -4.33 -5.58
C PHE A 11 16.38 -5.07 -6.21
N ASN A 12 16.12 -4.87 -7.50
CA ASN A 12 15.03 -5.56 -8.18
C ASN A 12 15.21 -7.09 -8.21
N SER A 13 16.42 -7.58 -8.43
CA SER A 13 16.71 -9.03 -8.42
C SER A 13 16.57 -9.66 -7.03
N HIS A 14 16.72 -8.88 -5.97
CA HIS A 14 16.66 -9.34 -4.58
C HIS A 14 15.36 -8.93 -3.84
N ARG A 15 14.36 -8.40 -4.55
CA ARG A 15 13.10 -7.93 -3.95
C ARG A 15 12.34 -8.99 -3.14
N HIS A 16 12.54 -10.27 -3.43
CA HIS A 16 11.92 -11.38 -2.70
C HIS A 16 12.43 -11.52 -1.25
N TYR A 17 13.62 -10.99 -0.93
CA TYR A 17 14.13 -10.98 0.44
C TYR A 17 13.43 -9.99 1.37
N ILE A 18 12.77 -8.98 0.81
CA ILE A 18 12.13 -7.89 1.57
C ILE A 18 11.08 -8.44 2.53
N LYS A 19 10.31 -9.47 2.10
CA LYS A 19 9.29 -10.11 2.94
C LYS A 19 9.83 -10.69 4.26
N ARG A 20 11.14 -10.93 4.37
CA ARG A 20 11.77 -11.44 5.60
C ARG A 20 11.94 -10.38 6.69
N PHE A 21 11.75 -9.11 6.35
CA PHE A 21 11.90 -7.99 7.28
C PHE A 21 10.55 -7.44 7.77
N LEU A 22 9.46 -8.05 7.33
CA LEU A 22 8.13 -7.71 7.81
C LEU A 22 7.95 -8.21 9.25
N ALA A 23 7.14 -7.48 10.01
CA ALA A 23 6.85 -7.83 11.40
C ALA A 23 5.89 -9.04 11.48
N ASP A 24 5.93 -9.72 12.61
CA ASP A 24 4.98 -10.78 12.91
C ASP A 24 3.56 -10.23 13.14
N PRO A 25 2.52 -10.98 12.76
CA PRO A 25 1.15 -10.66 13.09
C PRO A 25 0.95 -10.56 14.62
N SER A 26 0.06 -9.68 15.05
CA SER A 26 -0.39 -9.60 16.44
C SER A 26 -1.90 -9.88 16.52
N ILE A 27 -2.47 -9.96 17.72
CA ILE A 27 -3.92 -10.22 17.90
C ILE A 27 -4.78 -9.19 17.16
N ILE A 28 -4.31 -7.94 17.09
CA ILE A 28 -5.02 -6.82 16.47
C ILE A 28 -4.13 -6.16 15.42
N GLY A 29 -4.72 -5.86 14.26
CA GLY A 29 -4.08 -5.09 13.21
C GLY A 29 -5.01 -4.08 12.56
N VAL A 30 -4.42 -3.19 11.80
CA VAL A 30 -5.13 -2.14 11.05
C VAL A 30 -4.65 -2.12 9.61
N ILE A 31 -5.59 -2.14 8.67
CA ILE A 31 -5.30 -2.08 7.24
C ILE A 31 -5.83 -0.76 6.65
N ASP A 32 -5.05 -0.15 5.78
CA ASP A 32 -5.46 1.02 5.02
C ASP A 32 -4.78 1.06 3.66
N THR A 33 -5.26 1.93 2.79
CA THR A 33 -4.68 2.15 1.47
C THR A 33 -4.24 3.59 1.27
N TYR A 34 -3.15 3.76 0.53
CA TYR A 34 -2.60 5.06 0.20
C TYR A 34 -2.32 5.20 -1.30
N GLY A 35 -2.86 6.24 -1.93
CA GLY A 35 -2.64 6.54 -3.33
C GLY A 35 -1.33 7.30 -3.56
N ILE A 36 -0.48 6.76 -4.44
CA ILE A 36 0.81 7.33 -4.81
C ILE A 36 0.73 7.84 -6.26
N GLU A 37 0.98 9.14 -6.45
CA GLU A 37 1.02 9.73 -7.77
C GLU A 37 2.35 9.39 -8.45
N LEU A 38 2.28 8.78 -9.63
CA LEU A 38 3.43 8.42 -10.47
C LEU A 38 3.55 9.34 -11.68
N ILE A 39 2.42 9.85 -12.15
CA ILE A 39 2.31 10.76 -13.29
C ILE A 39 1.34 11.87 -12.91
N HIS A 40 1.70 13.10 -13.21
CA HIS A 40 0.76 14.21 -13.03
C HIS A 40 -0.49 14.02 -13.90
N PRO A 41 -1.72 14.18 -13.36
CA PRO A 41 -2.97 13.88 -14.05
C PRO A 41 -3.13 14.53 -15.44
N VAL A 42 -2.55 15.72 -15.63
CA VAL A 42 -2.55 16.42 -16.94
C VAL A 42 -1.81 15.65 -18.05
N ARG A 43 -0.97 14.69 -17.67
CA ARG A 43 -0.18 13.86 -18.61
C ARG A 43 -0.82 12.49 -18.87
N GLU A 44 -2.01 12.23 -18.33
CA GLU A 44 -2.74 10.99 -18.56
C GLU A 44 -2.98 10.75 -20.06
N GLY A 45 -2.76 9.51 -20.50
CA GLY A 45 -2.99 9.09 -21.89
C GLY A 45 -1.99 9.61 -22.93
N ARG A 46 -0.93 10.33 -22.53
CA ARG A 46 0.07 10.85 -23.47
C ARG A 46 1.11 9.83 -23.93
N SER A 47 1.12 8.63 -23.33
CA SER A 47 2.09 7.59 -23.66
C SER A 47 1.43 6.21 -23.53
N ASP A 48 1.64 5.35 -24.52
CA ASP A 48 1.20 3.95 -24.51
C ASP A 48 1.88 3.14 -23.39
N LYS A 49 3.03 3.61 -22.90
CA LYS A 49 3.77 3.02 -21.80
C LYS A 49 3.49 3.72 -20.46
N GLN A 50 2.31 4.31 -20.30
CA GLN A 50 1.95 4.98 -19.08
C GLN A 50 2.01 4.03 -17.88
N ILE A 51 2.74 4.42 -16.84
CA ILE A 51 2.78 3.71 -15.57
C ILE A 51 1.56 4.08 -14.70
N GLY A 52 0.90 3.06 -14.16
CA GLY A 52 -0.28 3.24 -13.31
C GLY A 52 -1.54 3.65 -14.06
N LYS A 53 -2.62 3.78 -13.33
CA LYS A 53 -3.94 4.16 -13.85
C LYS A 53 -4.54 5.29 -13.04
N LYS A 54 -5.52 5.99 -13.61
CA LYS A 54 -6.24 7.05 -12.93
C LYS A 54 -7.20 6.47 -11.90
N GLY A 55 -7.07 6.91 -10.68
CA GLY A 55 -7.94 6.53 -9.58
C GLY A 55 -8.20 7.71 -8.65
N LYS A 56 -9.17 7.54 -7.74
CA LYS A 56 -9.50 8.54 -6.73
C LYS A 56 -8.86 8.14 -5.39
N SER A 57 -8.10 9.03 -4.81
CA SER A 57 -7.51 8.85 -3.49
C SER A 57 -7.69 10.12 -2.66
N ASN A 58 -8.24 10.00 -1.45
CA ASN A 58 -8.47 11.12 -0.53
C ASN A 58 -9.11 12.36 -1.21
N LYS A 59 -10.21 12.16 -1.94
CA LYS A 59 -10.98 13.18 -2.67
C LYS A 59 -10.26 13.81 -3.88
N ARG A 60 -9.04 13.41 -4.22
CA ARG A 60 -8.33 13.89 -5.41
C ARG A 60 -8.15 12.78 -6.45
N TRP A 61 -8.05 13.16 -7.71
CA TRP A 61 -7.67 12.26 -8.79
C TRP A 61 -6.15 12.18 -8.88
N ILE A 62 -5.64 10.97 -8.96
CA ILE A 62 -4.22 10.66 -9.19
C ILE A 62 -4.07 9.71 -10.36
N VAL A 63 -2.94 9.74 -11.03
CA VAL A 63 -2.53 8.71 -11.99
C VAL A 63 -1.32 8.00 -11.40
N GLY A 64 -1.49 6.74 -11.01
CA GLY A 64 -0.41 6.05 -10.31
C GLY A 64 -0.81 4.71 -9.75
N GLY A 65 -0.29 4.43 -8.57
CA GLY A 65 -0.50 3.20 -7.79
C GLY A 65 -1.24 3.46 -6.49
N LYS A 66 -1.79 2.39 -5.96
CA LYS A 66 -2.39 2.32 -4.63
C LYS A 66 -1.60 1.30 -3.82
N LEU A 67 -1.05 1.73 -2.71
CA LEU A 67 -0.36 0.92 -1.73
C LEU A 67 -1.38 0.51 -0.67
N CYS A 68 -1.47 -0.78 -0.38
CA CYS A 68 -2.17 -1.33 0.78
C CYS A 68 -1.13 -1.82 1.79
N PHE A 69 -1.33 -1.57 3.06
CA PHE A 69 -0.45 -2.07 4.12
C PHE A 69 -1.25 -2.42 5.37
N LEU A 70 -0.80 -3.48 6.03
CA LEU A 70 -1.35 -4.01 7.27
C LEU A 70 -0.33 -3.77 8.39
N LEU A 71 -0.76 -3.06 9.43
CA LEU A 71 0.02 -2.79 10.63
C LEU A 71 -0.42 -3.67 11.79
N ASN A 72 0.51 -4.08 12.63
CA ASN A 72 0.19 -4.66 13.93
C ASN A 72 -0.07 -3.55 14.98
N HIS A 73 -0.39 -3.94 16.22
CA HIS A 73 -0.69 -3.01 17.31
C HIS A 73 0.50 -2.10 17.71
N LEU A 74 1.72 -2.45 17.32
CA LEU A 74 2.92 -1.62 17.51
C LEU A 74 3.17 -0.64 16.36
N GLY A 75 2.34 -0.66 15.30
CA GLY A 75 2.53 0.16 14.10
C GLY A 75 3.59 -0.38 13.15
N LEU A 76 4.00 -1.64 13.30
CA LEU A 76 4.95 -2.29 12.40
C LEU A 76 4.21 -2.96 11.24
N ILE A 77 4.82 -2.94 10.04
CA ILE A 77 4.22 -3.49 8.84
C ILE A 77 4.34 -5.01 8.84
N VAL A 78 3.19 -5.68 8.85
CA VAL A 78 3.06 -7.15 8.80
C VAL A 78 2.95 -7.65 7.37
N SER A 79 2.22 -6.93 6.54
CA SER A 79 2.01 -7.27 5.13
C SER A 79 1.73 -6.01 4.33
N TRP A 80 2.06 -6.04 3.06
CA TRP A 80 1.72 -4.98 2.12
C TRP A 80 1.57 -5.53 0.72
N ASP A 81 0.84 -4.79 -0.12
CA ASP A 81 0.74 -5.01 -1.55
C ASP A 81 0.47 -3.71 -2.28
N CYS A 82 0.64 -3.69 -3.59
CA CYS A 82 0.33 -2.53 -4.40
C CYS A 82 -0.30 -2.91 -5.73
N ASP A 83 -1.21 -2.07 -6.19
CA ASP A 83 -1.86 -2.19 -7.49
C ASP A 83 -2.08 -0.79 -8.09
N THR A 84 -2.63 -0.72 -9.27
CA THR A 84 -2.96 0.56 -9.94
C THR A 84 -4.02 1.33 -9.16
N ALA A 85 -3.99 2.68 -9.24
CA ALA A 85 -4.82 3.53 -8.38
C ALA A 85 -6.34 3.41 -8.61
N ASN A 86 -6.78 2.79 -9.70
CA ASN A 86 -8.20 2.61 -10.04
C ASN A 86 -8.87 1.40 -9.37
N VAL A 87 -8.10 0.53 -8.72
CA VAL A 87 -8.66 -0.68 -8.10
C VAL A 87 -9.50 -0.37 -6.87
N TYR A 88 -10.48 -1.22 -6.61
CA TYR A 88 -11.29 -1.17 -5.40
C TYR A 88 -10.60 -1.97 -4.28
N ASP A 89 -10.48 -1.37 -3.09
CA ASP A 89 -9.67 -1.90 -1.99
C ASP A 89 -10.12 -3.29 -1.54
N GLY A 90 -11.42 -3.46 -1.33
CA GLY A 90 -12.02 -4.74 -0.93
C GLY A 90 -11.90 -5.86 -1.96
N SER A 91 -11.51 -5.58 -3.22
CA SER A 91 -11.28 -6.61 -4.24
C SER A 91 -9.80 -6.88 -4.47
N ALA A 92 -8.99 -5.81 -4.51
CA ALA A 92 -7.58 -5.92 -4.85
C ALA A 92 -6.75 -6.52 -3.70
N PHE A 93 -7.12 -6.19 -2.46
CA PHE A 93 -6.29 -6.47 -1.30
C PHE A 93 -6.90 -7.49 -0.30
N GLN A 94 -7.85 -8.30 -0.76
CA GLN A 94 -8.44 -9.39 0.06
C GLN A 94 -7.38 -10.30 0.65
N HIS A 95 -6.41 -10.71 -0.17
CA HIS A 95 -5.36 -11.64 0.22
C HIS A 95 -4.48 -11.11 1.37
N VAL A 96 -4.34 -9.78 1.53
CA VAL A 96 -3.60 -9.18 2.66
C VAL A 96 -4.28 -9.50 3.98
N VAL A 97 -5.63 -9.49 4.01
CA VAL A 97 -6.43 -9.84 5.19
C VAL A 97 -6.50 -11.35 5.37
N ASP A 98 -6.73 -12.09 4.27
CA ASP A 98 -6.90 -13.54 4.31
C ASP A 98 -5.64 -14.27 4.78
N ASN A 99 -4.46 -13.75 4.48
CA ASN A 99 -3.17 -14.30 4.90
C ASN A 99 -2.96 -14.31 6.42
N VAL A 100 -3.70 -13.49 7.16
CA VAL A 100 -3.60 -13.37 8.63
C VAL A 100 -4.88 -13.80 9.37
N LYS A 101 -5.80 -14.48 8.67
CA LYS A 101 -7.15 -14.81 9.19
C LYS A 101 -7.17 -15.57 10.51
N ASP A 102 -6.18 -16.43 10.74
CA ASP A 102 -6.12 -17.30 11.93
C ASP A 102 -5.30 -16.66 13.08
N GLN A 103 -4.71 -15.50 12.85
CA GLN A 103 -3.76 -14.90 13.79
C GLN A 103 -4.14 -13.47 14.22
N MET A 104 -4.93 -12.74 13.41
CA MET A 104 -5.13 -11.32 13.61
C MET A 104 -6.57 -10.89 13.28
N ILE A 105 -7.17 -10.10 14.17
CA ILE A 105 -8.38 -9.33 13.88
C ILE A 105 -7.95 -8.03 13.20
N VAL A 106 -8.38 -7.83 11.95
CA VAL A 106 -7.99 -6.70 11.12
C VAL A 106 -9.11 -5.67 11.10
N PHE A 107 -8.78 -4.44 11.46
CA PHE A 107 -9.68 -3.30 11.41
C PHE A 107 -9.42 -2.47 10.15
N SER A 108 -10.49 -2.07 9.47
CA SER A 108 -10.42 -1.26 8.24
C SER A 108 -11.52 -0.20 8.21
N ASP A 109 -11.41 0.71 7.28
CA ASP A 109 -12.50 1.61 6.93
C ASP A 109 -13.51 0.93 5.99
N THR A 110 -14.56 1.67 5.62
CA THR A 110 -15.62 1.19 4.70
C THR A 110 -15.14 0.96 3.27
N GLY A 111 -13.92 1.37 2.91
CA GLY A 111 -13.30 1.10 1.60
C GLY A 111 -13.05 -0.37 1.35
N PHE A 112 -12.97 -1.18 2.40
CA PHE A 112 -12.80 -2.63 2.32
C PHE A 112 -14.12 -3.41 2.33
N GLU A 113 -15.27 -2.76 2.52
CA GLU A 113 -16.57 -3.41 2.54
C GLU A 113 -16.95 -3.93 1.14
N LYS A 114 -17.23 -5.24 1.02
CA LYS A 114 -17.62 -5.87 -0.24
C LYS A 114 -18.74 -6.89 0.02
N LYS A 115 -19.79 -6.86 -0.84
CA LYS A 115 -20.98 -7.70 -0.68
C LYS A 115 -20.70 -9.20 -0.53
N ASP A 116 -19.75 -9.73 -1.29
CA ASP A 116 -19.48 -11.15 -1.41
C ASP A 116 -18.24 -11.61 -0.65
N TRP A 117 -17.63 -10.72 0.15
CA TRP A 117 -16.43 -11.02 0.93
C TRP A 117 -16.56 -10.52 2.35
N HIS A 118 -16.76 -11.47 3.26
CA HIS A 118 -16.94 -11.22 4.69
C HIS A 118 -15.98 -12.11 5.49
N PRO A 119 -14.67 -11.86 5.48
CA PRO A 119 -13.73 -12.65 6.25
C PRO A 119 -14.02 -12.48 7.75
N THR A 120 -13.94 -13.58 8.49
CA THR A 120 -14.28 -13.62 9.93
C THR A 120 -13.40 -12.72 10.79
N ASN A 121 -12.19 -12.46 10.31
CA ASN A 121 -11.20 -11.62 10.98
C ASN A 121 -11.24 -10.14 10.58
N LEU A 122 -12.09 -9.73 9.63
CA LEU A 122 -12.20 -8.31 9.24
C LEU A 122 -13.30 -7.62 10.05
N ARG A 123 -12.99 -6.43 10.55
CA ARG A 123 -13.93 -5.54 11.26
C ARG A 123 -13.94 -4.18 10.57
N ILE A 124 -15.06 -3.84 9.95
CA ILE A 124 -15.26 -2.54 9.31
C ILE A 124 -15.64 -1.53 10.40
N CYS A 125 -14.85 -0.47 10.51
CA CYS A 125 -15.09 0.62 11.45
C CYS A 125 -15.80 1.78 10.76
N LYS A 126 -16.91 2.23 11.33
CA LYS A 126 -17.58 3.45 10.87
C LYS A 126 -16.84 4.69 11.36
N ARG A 127 -17.06 5.79 10.64
CA ARG A 127 -16.42 7.07 10.96
C ARG A 127 -16.79 7.51 12.40
N GLY A 128 -15.76 7.73 13.22
CA GLY A 128 -15.92 8.16 14.62
C GLY A 128 -15.86 7.03 15.66
N GLU A 129 -15.87 5.78 15.25
CA GLU A 129 -15.87 4.64 16.20
C GLU A 129 -14.47 4.28 16.73
N TRP A 130 -13.37 4.80 16.12
CA TRP A 130 -12.05 4.32 16.54
C TRP A 130 -10.87 5.31 16.39
N ASN A 131 -10.09 5.45 17.49
CA ASN A 131 -8.88 6.27 17.54
C ASN A 131 -7.62 5.59 16.94
N VAL A 132 -7.69 4.33 16.50
CA VAL A 132 -6.54 3.59 15.92
C VAL A 132 -6.10 4.18 14.58
N ARG A 133 -6.91 5.03 13.97
CA ARG A 133 -6.54 5.83 12.82
C ARG A 133 -5.27 6.68 13.04
N MET A 134 -5.00 7.08 14.28
CA MET A 134 -3.76 7.81 14.62
C MET A 134 -2.50 7.02 14.27
N LEU A 135 -2.52 5.70 14.45
CA LEU A 135 -1.37 4.84 14.11
C LEU A 135 -1.10 4.85 12.61
N ILE A 136 -2.16 4.71 11.80
CA ILE A 136 -2.09 4.78 10.34
C ILE A 136 -1.60 6.16 9.89
N GLU A 137 -2.16 7.23 10.44
CA GLU A 137 -1.76 8.59 10.10
C GLU A 137 -0.29 8.86 10.43
N THR A 138 0.22 8.32 11.53
CA THR A 138 1.63 8.40 11.90
C THR A 138 2.52 7.70 10.88
N VAL A 139 2.22 6.44 10.53
CA VAL A 139 2.98 5.68 9.53
C VAL A 139 2.90 6.32 8.16
N LEU A 140 1.72 6.78 7.73
CA LEU A 140 1.56 7.52 6.47
C LEU A 140 2.35 8.83 6.47
N SER A 141 2.40 9.54 7.58
CA SER A 141 3.22 10.75 7.72
C SER A 141 4.71 10.44 7.56
N MET A 142 5.20 9.35 8.15
CA MET A 142 6.58 8.89 7.94
C MET A 142 6.84 8.54 6.48
N LEU A 143 5.98 7.76 5.85
CA LEU A 143 6.13 7.35 4.45
C LEU A 143 6.10 8.56 3.51
N THR A 144 5.28 9.56 3.78
CA THR A 144 5.17 10.75 2.92
C THR A 144 6.27 11.75 3.14
N ASN A 145 6.67 12.01 4.38
CA ASN A 145 7.61 13.06 4.74
C ASN A 145 9.07 12.58 4.73
N VAL A 146 9.33 11.37 5.18
CA VAL A 146 10.68 10.80 5.25
C VAL A 146 11.03 10.06 3.97
N CYS A 147 10.12 9.20 3.49
CA CYS A 147 10.36 8.36 2.31
C CYS A 147 9.91 9.00 0.99
N HIS A 148 9.35 10.20 1.05
CA HIS A 148 8.88 10.98 -0.10
C HIS A 148 7.93 10.22 -1.03
N PHE A 149 7.00 9.44 -0.47
CA PHE A 149 6.04 8.64 -1.25
C PHE A 149 4.91 9.45 -1.88
N LYS A 150 4.76 10.71 -1.57
CA LYS A 150 3.70 11.55 -2.14
C LYS A 150 3.78 11.60 -3.67
N HIS A 151 5.00 11.66 -4.20
CA HIS A 151 5.29 11.62 -5.63
C HIS A 151 6.46 10.69 -5.89
N SER A 152 6.34 9.82 -6.88
CA SER A 152 7.41 8.95 -7.32
C SER A 152 7.65 9.11 -8.82
N ASN A 153 8.89 9.33 -9.21
CA ASN A 153 9.28 9.56 -10.61
C ASN A 153 9.66 8.28 -11.36
N HIS A 154 9.24 7.10 -10.86
CA HIS A 154 9.49 5.85 -11.57
C HIS A 154 8.63 5.76 -12.83
N LYS A 155 9.24 5.27 -13.92
CA LYS A 155 8.58 5.06 -15.21
C LYS A 155 8.30 3.58 -15.50
N VAL A 156 8.76 2.68 -14.66
CA VAL A 156 8.61 1.23 -14.78
C VAL A 156 8.00 0.71 -13.48
N TRP A 157 6.94 -0.08 -13.60
CA TRP A 157 6.18 -0.60 -12.45
C TRP A 157 7.04 -1.43 -11.50
N GLU A 158 7.85 -2.35 -12.02
CA GLU A 158 8.73 -3.18 -11.20
C GLU A 158 9.70 -2.39 -10.32
N TYR A 159 10.23 -1.26 -10.83
CA TYR A 159 11.11 -0.39 -10.04
C TYR A 159 10.33 0.40 -8.98
N PHE A 160 9.09 0.73 -9.26
CA PHE A 160 8.20 1.33 -8.28
C PHE A 160 7.90 0.35 -7.14
N GLU A 161 7.50 -0.90 -7.46
CA GLU A 161 7.30 -1.97 -6.46
C GLU A 161 8.58 -2.23 -5.65
N THR A 162 9.73 -2.29 -6.30
CA THR A 162 11.01 -2.47 -5.63
C THR A 162 11.28 -1.34 -4.64
N LYS A 163 11.03 -0.09 -5.02
CA LYS A 163 11.15 1.05 -4.11
C LYS A 163 10.20 0.91 -2.93
N LEU A 164 8.94 0.55 -3.17
CA LEU A 164 7.97 0.31 -2.10
C LEU A 164 8.50 -0.74 -1.12
N GLY A 165 8.89 -1.90 -1.64
CA GLY A 165 9.36 -3.01 -0.82
C GLY A 165 10.56 -2.66 0.06
N PHE A 166 11.52 -1.89 -0.43
CA PHE A 166 12.69 -1.45 0.35
C PHE A 166 12.38 -0.29 1.32
N THR A 167 11.18 0.24 1.30
CA THR A 167 10.76 1.30 2.22
C THR A 167 9.82 0.75 3.30
N MET A 168 9.03 -0.28 2.97
CA MET A 168 8.18 -1.03 3.89
C MET A 168 8.98 -1.97 4.78
#